data_5be3fd29101008881aef75ea8dacfdd3
#
_entry.id   5be3fd29101008881aef75ea8dacfdd3
#
_cell.length_a   1.000
_cell.length_b   1.000
_cell.length_c   1.000
_cell.angle_alpha   90.00
_cell.angle_beta   90.00
_cell.angle_gamma   90.00
#
_symmetry.space_group_name_H-M   'P 1'
#
loop_
_entity.id
_entity.type
_entity.pdbx_description
1 polymer ?
#
loop_
_entity_poly.entity_id
_entity_poly.type
_entity_poly.pdbx_seq_one_letter_code
_entity_poly.pdbx_strand_id
1 'polypeptide(L)'
;MSNHKRCLFVSILISGFFLTQFYAQDSLMLRRIYTEALVNGKSYEDLRSLCKDIGPRLSGSSEAEMAIRWGERAMKKYNFDTVYLQPIEVPHWERGNPESAWIELKNGKLEKVNLCALGGSIGTEGLLEGEIVMFNHLDSLKKAKRSEVEGKIVFINQPMNPAEITTFKAYGACYPIRGNGAVEASKLGAKAVIIRSLGLPIDEFPHTGSMHYEEGIPKIPAAAISTLDAEKMAELAKAKYLKKFMMEMDCRNFPNQPSFNVIGEIKGKKSNEVISMGGHLDSWDQGEGAHDDGAGIVHCLEALRILKTLKYKPQHTLRVVFFMNEENGNMGGKTYATWVKSKGEKHIAALESDRGGFTPRGFGCDGKDSVFKEFVKCEELFKPYDLHIWEKGGGGVDIGPLKNEFPDITLFGFIPDSQRYFDFHHADSDVFENVNKRELELGAAAIASMVYLMDKHLFH
;
A
#
# COMPACT_ATOMS: atom_id res chain seq x y z
N MET A 1 -50.87 -13.90 38.14
CA MET A 1 -50.24 -13.49 36.85
C MET A 1 -49.55 -12.10 36.90
N SER A 2 -49.17 -11.57 38.06
CA SER A 2 -48.65 -10.18 38.18
C SER A 2 -47.15 -10.05 38.41
N ASN A 3 -46.48 -11.06 38.96
CA ASN A 3 -45.05 -10.92 39.30
C ASN A 3 -44.05 -11.20 38.15
N HIS A 4 -44.43 -12.01 37.13
CA HIS A 4 -43.54 -12.31 36.01
C HIS A 4 -43.38 -11.14 35.02
N LYS A 5 -44.37 -10.28 34.85
CA LYS A 5 -44.29 -9.11 33.99
C LYS A 5 -43.41 -7.98 34.58
N ARG A 6 -43.36 -7.83 35.91
CA ARG A 6 -42.49 -6.83 36.57
C ARG A 6 -41.02 -7.17 36.51
N CYS A 7 -40.65 -8.44 36.67
CA CYS A 7 -39.22 -8.86 36.51
C CYS A 7 -38.70 -8.71 35.08
N LEU A 8 -39.54 -8.95 34.06
CA LEU A 8 -39.13 -8.81 32.65
C LEU A 8 -38.91 -7.33 32.28
N PHE A 9 -39.76 -6.41 32.77
CA PHE A 9 -39.61 -4.97 32.51
C PHE A 9 -38.38 -4.36 33.22
N VAL A 10 -38.06 -4.79 34.43
CA VAL A 10 -36.87 -4.35 35.17
C VAL A 10 -35.62 -4.88 34.51
N SER A 11 -35.59 -6.13 34.03
CA SER A 11 -34.42 -6.70 33.32
C SER A 11 -34.17 -5.99 31.99
N ILE A 12 -35.21 -5.59 31.24
CA ILE A 12 -35.09 -4.85 29.96
C ILE A 12 -34.59 -3.41 30.20
N LEU A 13 -35.06 -2.75 31.28
CA LEU A 13 -34.62 -1.41 31.66
C LEU A 13 -33.17 -1.41 32.15
N ILE A 14 -32.73 -2.40 32.90
CA ILE A 14 -31.36 -2.53 33.37
C ILE A 14 -30.39 -2.85 32.20
N SER A 15 -30.76 -3.76 31.30
CA SER A 15 -29.94 -4.05 30.12
C SER A 15 -29.84 -2.87 29.14
N GLY A 16 -30.93 -2.12 28.94
CA GLY A 16 -30.92 -0.88 28.16
C GLY A 16 -30.05 0.22 28.77
N PHE A 17 -30.04 0.35 30.10
CA PHE A 17 -29.23 1.33 30.81
C PHE A 17 -27.71 0.98 30.75
N PHE A 18 -27.36 -0.30 30.84
CA PHE A 18 -25.98 -0.73 30.67
C PHE A 18 -25.48 -0.51 29.22
N LEU A 19 -26.27 -0.83 28.21
CA LEU A 19 -25.90 -0.60 26.80
C LEU A 19 -25.68 0.89 26.50
N THR A 20 -26.54 1.78 26.98
CA THR A 20 -26.37 3.24 26.79
C THR A 20 -25.15 3.78 27.52
N GLN A 21 -24.78 3.22 28.65
CA GLN A 21 -23.61 3.63 29.43
C GLN A 21 -22.30 3.18 28.77
N PHE A 22 -22.27 1.99 28.13
CA PHE A 22 -21.13 1.51 27.33
C PHE A 22 -20.89 2.41 26.11
N TYR A 23 -21.91 2.69 25.31
CA TYR A 23 -21.79 3.59 24.16
C TYR A 23 -21.32 5.00 24.54
N ALA A 24 -21.74 5.53 25.69
CA ALA A 24 -21.32 6.84 26.16
C ALA A 24 -19.84 6.91 26.51
N GLN A 25 -19.28 5.86 27.13
CA GLN A 25 -17.85 5.79 27.46
C GLN A 25 -16.97 5.67 26.20
N ASP A 26 -17.40 4.87 25.23
CA ASP A 26 -16.65 4.70 23.98
C ASP A 26 -16.70 5.98 23.15
N SER A 27 -17.86 6.61 23.02
CA SER A 27 -17.99 7.91 22.35
C SER A 27 -17.09 8.98 22.98
N LEU A 28 -16.98 8.99 24.32
CA LEU A 28 -16.06 9.89 25.01
C LEU A 28 -14.60 9.57 24.70
N MET A 29 -14.24 8.28 24.66
CA MET A 29 -12.87 7.87 24.34
C MET A 29 -12.51 8.21 22.90
N LEU A 30 -13.39 7.94 21.93
CA LEU A 30 -13.18 8.33 20.54
C LEU A 30 -12.99 9.85 20.43
N ARG A 31 -13.82 10.65 21.11
CA ARG A 31 -13.65 12.11 21.13
C ARG A 31 -12.27 12.53 21.66
N ARG A 32 -11.78 11.88 22.71
CA ARG A 32 -10.44 12.15 23.25
C ARG A 32 -9.34 11.77 22.27
N ILE A 33 -9.49 10.64 21.55
CA ILE A 33 -8.56 10.18 20.50
C ILE A 33 -8.50 11.23 19.39
N TYR A 34 -9.65 11.63 18.84
CA TYR A 34 -9.70 12.65 17.78
C TYR A 34 -9.18 14.02 18.23
N THR A 35 -9.45 14.39 19.48
CA THR A 35 -8.89 15.64 20.04
C THR A 35 -7.37 15.57 20.13
N GLU A 36 -6.82 14.46 20.64
CA GLU A 36 -5.37 14.27 20.75
C GLU A 36 -4.69 14.30 19.38
N ALA A 37 -5.25 13.59 18.40
CA ALA A 37 -4.73 13.56 17.03
C ALA A 37 -4.72 14.96 16.39
N LEU A 38 -5.83 15.69 16.46
CA LEU A 38 -5.98 16.97 15.75
C LEU A 38 -5.30 18.16 16.45
N VAL A 39 -5.09 18.09 17.77
CA VAL A 39 -4.48 19.18 18.54
C VAL A 39 -2.99 18.95 18.80
N ASN A 40 -2.60 17.69 19.06
CA ASN A 40 -1.25 17.34 19.47
C ASN A 40 -0.60 16.33 18.51
N GLY A 41 -1.22 16.05 17.35
CA GLY A 41 -0.78 15.06 16.37
C GLY A 41 0.67 15.20 15.97
N LYS A 42 1.30 14.07 15.70
CA LYS A 42 2.71 13.96 15.30
C LYS A 42 2.90 13.33 13.93
N SER A 43 1.85 12.70 13.39
CA SER A 43 1.92 11.97 12.11
C SER A 43 2.48 12.82 10.97
N TYR A 44 2.08 14.08 10.87
CA TYR A 44 2.54 14.98 9.79
C TYR A 44 4.03 15.31 9.88
N GLU A 45 4.55 15.59 11.08
CA GLU A 45 6.00 15.85 11.27
C GLU A 45 6.84 14.58 11.13
N ASP A 46 6.31 13.44 11.59
CA ASP A 46 6.98 12.15 11.42
C ASP A 46 7.02 11.77 9.93
N LEU A 47 5.93 11.97 9.17
CA LEU A 47 5.92 11.79 7.71
C LEU A 47 6.90 12.75 7.02
N ARG A 48 6.89 14.03 7.40
CA ARG A 48 7.85 15.01 6.86
C ARG A 48 9.28 14.52 7.01
N SER A 49 9.65 14.04 8.22
CA SER A 49 11.00 13.55 8.45
C SER A 49 11.34 12.28 7.66
N LEU A 50 10.38 11.37 7.47
CA LEU A 50 10.57 10.18 6.63
C LEU A 50 10.80 10.56 5.17
N CYS A 51 9.97 11.45 4.62
CA CYS A 51 10.05 11.87 3.23
C CYS A 51 11.25 12.80 2.95
N LYS A 52 11.49 13.82 3.79
CA LYS A 52 12.50 14.87 3.50
C LYS A 52 13.89 14.57 4.01
N ASP A 53 14.03 13.80 5.09
CA ASP A 53 15.34 13.48 5.66
C ASP A 53 15.88 12.15 5.10
N ILE A 54 15.02 11.30 4.50
CA ILE A 54 15.38 10.00 3.90
C ILE A 54 14.96 9.96 2.42
N GLY A 55 13.68 10.16 2.11
CA GLY A 55 13.15 10.14 0.74
C GLY A 55 12.80 8.74 0.23
N PRO A 56 13.02 8.48 -1.09
CA PRO A 56 12.77 7.17 -1.69
C PRO A 56 13.62 6.09 -1.00
N ARG A 57 13.01 4.94 -0.73
CA ARG A 57 13.61 3.95 0.19
C ARG A 57 13.30 2.51 -0.19
N LEU A 58 13.54 2.16 -1.46
CA LEU A 58 13.29 0.80 -1.95
C LEU A 58 14.12 -0.22 -1.15
N SER A 59 13.52 -1.34 -0.84
CA SER A 59 14.17 -2.39 -0.03
C SER A 59 15.51 -2.83 -0.63
N GLY A 60 16.52 -3.00 0.23
CA GLY A 60 17.92 -3.28 -0.19
C GLY A 60 18.79 -2.02 -0.37
N SER A 61 18.21 -0.82 -0.40
CA SER A 61 18.96 0.45 -0.51
C SER A 61 19.52 0.92 0.84
N SER A 62 20.45 1.87 0.81
CA SER A 62 20.95 2.59 1.99
C SER A 62 19.87 3.42 2.67
N GLU A 63 18.94 3.97 1.89
CA GLU A 63 17.79 4.75 2.36
C GLU A 63 16.79 3.87 3.12
N ALA A 64 16.58 2.62 2.67
CA ALA A 64 15.78 1.65 3.41
C ALA A 64 16.39 1.35 4.79
N GLU A 65 17.72 1.21 4.88
CA GLU A 65 18.41 1.04 6.17
C GLU A 65 18.26 2.30 7.06
N MET A 66 18.33 3.50 6.47
CA MET A 66 18.08 4.75 7.20
C MET A 66 16.63 4.81 7.72
N ALA A 67 15.65 4.34 6.94
CA ALA A 67 14.25 4.28 7.33
C ALA A 67 14.00 3.30 8.48
N ILE A 68 14.66 2.14 8.48
CA ILE A 68 14.64 1.20 9.61
C ILE A 68 15.12 1.90 10.90
N ARG A 69 16.25 2.60 10.84
CA ARG A 69 16.79 3.35 11.98
C ARG A 69 15.89 4.51 12.41
N TRP A 70 15.24 5.18 11.44
CA TRP A 70 14.23 6.21 11.72
C TRP A 70 13.04 5.61 12.48
N GLY A 71 12.46 4.50 12.01
CA GLY A 71 11.33 3.84 12.64
C GLY A 71 11.65 3.40 14.08
N GLU A 72 12.82 2.78 14.28
CA GLU A 72 13.27 2.39 15.63
C GLU A 72 13.38 3.60 16.58
N ARG A 73 13.96 4.72 16.10
CA ARG A 73 14.06 5.96 16.90
C ARG A 73 12.70 6.57 17.19
N ALA A 74 11.78 6.62 16.20
CA ALA A 74 10.44 7.16 16.36
C ALA A 74 9.64 6.39 17.42
N MET A 75 9.66 5.04 17.36
CA MET A 75 9.00 4.19 18.35
C MET A 75 9.58 4.34 19.77
N LYS A 76 10.91 4.44 19.90
CA LYS A 76 11.60 4.71 21.17
C LYS A 76 11.26 6.07 21.74
N LYS A 77 11.20 7.11 20.90
CA LYS A 77 10.80 8.50 21.27
C LYS A 77 9.41 8.54 21.91
N TYR A 78 8.48 7.69 21.46
CA TYR A 78 7.12 7.59 22.00
C TYR A 78 6.99 6.65 23.20
N ASN A 79 8.13 6.13 23.71
CA ASN A 79 8.21 5.31 24.91
C ASN A 79 7.31 4.08 24.84
N PHE A 80 7.27 3.39 23.71
CA PHE A 80 6.61 2.09 23.61
C PHE A 80 7.28 1.09 24.58
N ASP A 81 6.52 0.13 25.09
CA ASP A 81 7.00 -0.76 26.15
C ASP A 81 8.11 -1.68 25.64
N THR A 82 8.07 -2.02 24.34
CA THR A 82 9.11 -2.81 23.67
C THR A 82 9.30 -2.25 22.25
N VAL A 83 10.57 -2.13 21.82
CA VAL A 83 10.94 -1.78 20.43
C VAL A 83 12.08 -2.70 20.01
N TYR A 84 11.94 -3.36 18.87
CA TYR A 84 12.95 -4.28 18.36
C TYR A 84 12.89 -4.41 16.83
N LEU A 85 13.97 -4.94 16.26
CA LEU A 85 14.10 -5.22 14.84
C LEU A 85 13.96 -6.73 14.60
N GLN A 86 13.12 -7.12 13.63
CA GLN A 86 12.98 -8.51 13.22
C GLN A 86 13.75 -8.73 11.91
N PRO A 87 14.78 -9.60 11.89
CA PRO A 87 15.59 -9.82 10.69
C PRO A 87 14.78 -10.46 9.56
N ILE A 88 15.02 -9.99 8.34
CA ILE A 88 14.53 -10.55 7.08
C ILE A 88 15.63 -10.51 6.02
N GLU A 89 15.40 -11.14 4.89
CA GLU A 89 16.21 -11.03 3.68
C GLU A 89 15.35 -10.51 2.53
N VAL A 90 15.81 -9.51 1.80
CA VAL A 90 15.06 -8.84 0.76
C VAL A 90 15.79 -8.86 -0.58
N PRO A 91 15.09 -8.89 -1.73
CA PRO A 91 15.69 -8.65 -3.04
C PRO A 91 16.28 -7.24 -3.11
N HIS A 92 17.34 -7.10 -3.93
CA HIS A 92 18.00 -5.84 -4.18
C HIS A 92 18.03 -5.56 -5.69
N TRP A 93 17.34 -4.50 -6.07
CA TRP A 93 17.28 -3.97 -7.42
C TRP A 93 17.57 -2.48 -7.39
N GLU A 94 18.35 -2.00 -8.35
CA GLU A 94 18.65 -0.58 -8.51
C GLU A 94 18.29 -0.12 -9.91
N ARG A 95 17.70 1.07 -10.01
CA ARG A 95 17.38 1.75 -11.25
C ARG A 95 18.63 2.17 -12.02
N GLY A 96 19.67 2.58 -11.31
CA GLY A 96 20.91 3.09 -11.88
C GLY A 96 20.80 4.55 -12.34
N ASN A 97 21.42 4.87 -13.47
CA ASN A 97 21.35 6.21 -14.04
C ASN A 97 19.93 6.55 -14.51
N PRO A 98 19.57 7.86 -14.53
CA PRO A 98 18.29 8.30 -15.06
C PRO A 98 18.02 7.78 -16.47
N GLU A 99 16.82 7.26 -16.68
CA GLU A 99 16.40 6.73 -17.97
C GLU A 99 16.19 7.85 -19.00
N SER A 100 16.30 7.48 -20.25
CA SER A 100 16.00 8.36 -21.37
C SER A 100 15.24 7.64 -22.47
N ALA A 101 14.25 8.34 -23.04
CA ALA A 101 13.48 7.79 -24.16
C ALA A 101 13.07 8.86 -25.19
N TRP A 102 12.98 8.41 -26.44
CA TRP A 102 12.54 9.24 -27.56
C TRP A 102 11.70 8.44 -28.55
N ILE A 103 10.83 9.14 -29.25
CA ILE A 103 10.20 8.65 -30.49
C ILE A 103 10.81 9.35 -31.70
N GLU A 104 11.07 8.61 -32.77
CA GLU A 104 11.40 9.14 -34.08
C GLU A 104 10.13 9.16 -34.94
N LEU A 105 9.80 10.31 -35.48
CA LEU A 105 8.70 10.49 -36.41
C LEU A 105 9.15 10.25 -37.87
N LYS A 106 8.22 9.98 -38.79
CA LYS A 106 8.56 9.71 -40.20
C LYS A 106 9.24 10.88 -40.92
N ASN A 107 9.10 12.11 -40.43
CA ASN A 107 9.82 13.28 -40.92
C ASN A 107 11.23 13.43 -40.36
N GLY A 108 11.69 12.48 -39.53
CA GLY A 108 13.01 12.47 -38.85
C GLY A 108 13.07 13.31 -37.58
N LYS A 109 11.97 13.94 -37.12
CA LYS A 109 11.95 14.66 -35.85
C LYS A 109 12.04 13.67 -34.68
N LEU A 110 12.87 13.98 -33.69
CA LEU A 110 12.93 13.29 -32.40
C LEU A 110 12.10 14.04 -31.38
N GLU A 111 11.30 13.31 -30.58
CA GLU A 111 10.54 13.87 -29.47
C GLU A 111 10.80 13.05 -28.22
N LYS A 112 11.07 13.73 -27.09
CA LYS A 112 11.30 13.10 -25.79
C LYS A 112 10.02 12.48 -25.27
N VAL A 113 10.18 11.34 -24.56
CA VAL A 113 9.10 10.62 -23.87
C VAL A 113 9.51 10.48 -22.40
N ASN A 114 8.57 10.75 -21.49
CA ASN A 114 8.78 10.51 -20.06
C ASN A 114 8.61 9.02 -19.77
N LEU A 115 9.69 8.40 -19.31
CA LEU A 115 9.78 6.96 -19.10
C LEU A 115 10.41 6.66 -17.76
N CYS A 116 9.93 5.61 -17.08
CA CYS A 116 10.62 4.99 -15.95
C CYS A 116 10.67 3.47 -16.12
N ALA A 117 11.79 2.85 -15.73
CA ALA A 117 11.91 1.40 -15.68
C ALA A 117 10.91 0.79 -14.70
N LEU A 118 10.34 -0.37 -15.04
CA LEU A 118 9.55 -1.15 -14.08
C LEU A 118 10.48 -1.86 -13.10
N GLY A 119 10.06 -1.94 -11.84
CA GLY A 119 10.84 -2.57 -10.77
C GLY A 119 11.12 -4.04 -11.05
N GLY A 120 12.41 -4.41 -10.98
CA GLY A 120 12.89 -5.76 -11.31
C GLY A 120 13.30 -5.92 -12.78
N SER A 121 13.07 -4.90 -13.65
CA SER A 121 13.53 -4.93 -15.04
C SER A 121 15.05 -5.05 -15.15
N ILE A 122 15.51 -5.64 -16.26
CA ILE A 122 16.90 -5.51 -16.70
C ILE A 122 17.11 -4.21 -17.48
N GLY A 123 18.34 -3.70 -17.52
CA GLY A 123 18.72 -2.55 -18.34
C GLY A 123 18.78 -2.88 -19.83
N THR A 124 19.11 -1.87 -20.65
CA THR A 124 19.15 -1.98 -22.12
C THR A 124 20.55 -2.22 -22.68
N GLU A 125 21.61 -2.22 -21.85
CA GLU A 125 23.01 -2.33 -22.28
C GLU A 125 23.41 -1.26 -23.32
N GLY A 126 22.99 -0.01 -23.11
CA GLY A 126 23.12 1.13 -24.02
C GLY A 126 21.80 1.46 -24.72
N LEU A 127 21.89 2.25 -25.80
CA LEU A 127 20.69 2.71 -26.52
C LEU A 127 20.00 1.54 -27.26
N LEU A 128 18.82 1.17 -26.84
CA LEU A 128 17.97 0.20 -27.51
C LEU A 128 16.97 0.92 -28.41
N GLU A 129 16.91 0.52 -29.68
CA GLU A 129 15.96 1.07 -30.65
C GLU A 129 15.20 -0.03 -31.40
N GLY A 130 13.99 0.31 -31.85
CA GLY A 130 13.18 -0.60 -32.66
C GLY A 130 11.91 0.01 -33.20
N GLU A 131 11.34 -0.65 -34.19
CA GLU A 131 9.95 -0.39 -34.59
C GLU A 131 9.03 -0.70 -33.42
N ILE A 132 7.95 0.09 -33.31
CA ILE A 132 6.95 -0.11 -32.24
C ILE A 132 5.72 -0.83 -32.78
N VAL A 133 5.20 -1.76 -32.01
CA VAL A 133 3.89 -2.37 -32.25
C VAL A 133 3.02 -2.14 -31.02
N MET A 134 1.80 -1.60 -31.22
CA MET A 134 0.90 -1.22 -30.14
C MET A 134 -0.24 -2.21 -29.98
N PHE A 135 -0.54 -2.54 -28.73
CA PHE A 135 -1.71 -3.34 -28.31
C PHE A 135 -2.51 -2.55 -27.26
N ASN A 136 -3.84 -2.55 -27.38
CA ASN A 136 -4.70 -1.85 -26.41
C ASN A 136 -4.99 -2.68 -25.16
N HIS A 137 -4.69 -3.99 -25.17
CA HIS A 137 -4.91 -4.89 -24.06
C HIS A 137 -3.88 -6.02 -24.07
N LEU A 138 -3.52 -6.52 -22.90
CA LEU A 138 -2.63 -7.67 -22.76
C LEU A 138 -3.15 -8.90 -23.52
N ASP A 139 -4.46 -9.15 -23.50
CA ASP A 139 -5.09 -10.28 -24.23
C ASP A 139 -4.93 -10.16 -25.75
N SER A 140 -4.83 -8.95 -26.28
CA SER A 140 -4.55 -8.73 -27.70
C SER A 140 -3.12 -9.10 -28.05
N LEU A 141 -2.15 -8.78 -27.18
CA LEU A 141 -0.77 -9.22 -27.31
C LEU A 141 -0.65 -10.74 -27.27
N LYS A 142 -1.29 -11.40 -26.29
CA LYS A 142 -1.28 -12.88 -26.17
C LYS A 142 -1.80 -13.62 -27.41
N LYS A 143 -2.70 -12.99 -28.17
CA LYS A 143 -3.28 -13.54 -29.42
C LYS A 143 -2.52 -13.17 -30.66
N ALA A 144 -1.50 -12.29 -30.58
CA ALA A 144 -0.72 -11.84 -31.72
C ALA A 144 0.18 -12.96 -32.26
N LYS A 145 0.51 -12.88 -33.54
CA LYS A 145 1.46 -13.78 -34.17
C LYS A 145 2.89 -13.32 -33.87
N ARG A 146 3.80 -14.25 -33.71
CA ARG A 146 5.23 -13.93 -33.52
C ARG A 146 5.76 -12.97 -34.59
N SER A 147 5.38 -13.14 -35.86
CA SER A 147 5.79 -12.27 -36.96
C SER A 147 5.35 -10.81 -36.85
N GLU A 148 4.36 -10.51 -36.01
CA GLU A 148 3.89 -9.14 -35.75
C GLU A 148 4.74 -8.45 -34.69
N VAL A 149 5.42 -9.21 -33.81
CA VAL A 149 6.08 -8.75 -32.58
C VAL A 149 7.60 -8.93 -32.62
N GLU A 150 8.09 -10.01 -33.26
CA GLU A 150 9.50 -10.37 -33.24
C GLU A 150 10.42 -9.22 -33.67
N GLY A 151 11.43 -8.94 -32.86
CA GLY A 151 12.42 -7.88 -33.11
C GLY A 151 11.91 -6.45 -32.89
N LYS A 152 10.67 -6.26 -32.47
CA LYS A 152 10.07 -4.93 -32.21
C LYS A 152 10.01 -4.60 -30.72
N ILE A 153 9.67 -3.36 -30.42
CA ILE A 153 9.31 -2.88 -29.09
C ILE A 153 7.78 -2.93 -28.97
N VAL A 154 7.28 -3.65 -27.98
CA VAL A 154 5.83 -3.73 -27.72
C VAL A 154 5.41 -2.55 -26.86
N PHE A 155 4.33 -1.87 -27.25
CA PHE A 155 3.65 -0.88 -26.44
C PHE A 155 2.25 -1.37 -26.06
N ILE A 156 1.99 -1.54 -24.76
CA ILE A 156 0.66 -1.93 -24.25
C ILE A 156 -0.05 -0.67 -23.71
N ASN A 157 -0.98 -0.14 -24.49
CA ASN A 157 -1.73 1.08 -24.16
C ASN A 157 -3.12 0.75 -23.59
N GLN A 158 -3.15 0.11 -22.41
CA GLN A 158 -4.40 -0.21 -21.71
C GLN A 158 -4.64 0.81 -20.59
N PRO A 159 -5.58 1.75 -20.73
CA PRO A 159 -5.88 2.72 -19.70
C PRO A 159 -6.66 2.09 -18.55
N MET A 160 -6.50 2.61 -17.33
CA MET A 160 -7.44 2.37 -16.24
C MET A 160 -8.82 2.89 -16.63
N ASN A 161 -9.88 2.13 -16.31
CA ASN A 161 -11.23 2.50 -16.68
C ASN A 161 -11.71 3.73 -15.87
N PRO A 162 -11.89 4.92 -16.47
CA PRO A 162 -12.28 6.11 -15.75
C PRO A 162 -13.75 6.10 -15.28
N ALA A 163 -14.56 5.16 -15.75
CA ALA A 163 -15.94 4.97 -15.31
C ALA A 163 -16.06 4.09 -14.04
N GLU A 164 -14.98 3.48 -13.60
CA GLU A 164 -14.98 2.66 -12.39
C GLU A 164 -14.85 3.56 -11.15
N ILE A 165 -15.89 3.64 -10.34
CA ILE A 165 -15.90 4.46 -9.11
C ILE A 165 -14.86 3.95 -8.10
N THR A 166 -14.69 2.65 -8.00
CA THR A 166 -13.67 2.05 -7.14
C THR A 166 -12.33 2.01 -7.87
N THR A 167 -11.48 3.00 -7.64
CA THR A 167 -10.20 3.16 -8.36
C THR A 167 -9.28 1.93 -8.24
N PHE A 168 -9.26 1.25 -7.10
CA PHE A 168 -8.54 -0.02 -6.91
C PHE A 168 -9.04 -1.15 -7.84
N LYS A 169 -10.33 -1.18 -8.24
CA LYS A 169 -10.81 -2.14 -9.25
C LYS A 169 -10.29 -1.78 -10.64
N ALA A 170 -10.28 -0.48 -10.97
CA ALA A 170 -9.71 -0.02 -12.24
C ALA A 170 -8.22 -0.38 -12.35
N TYR A 171 -7.47 -0.16 -11.26
CA TYR A 171 -6.06 -0.54 -11.16
C TYR A 171 -5.86 -2.06 -11.29
N GLY A 172 -6.58 -2.87 -10.51
CA GLY A 172 -6.47 -4.33 -10.54
C GLY A 172 -6.76 -4.93 -11.92
N ALA A 173 -7.67 -4.31 -12.70
CA ALA A 173 -7.96 -4.72 -14.07
C ALA A 173 -6.79 -4.44 -15.03
N CYS A 174 -5.95 -3.43 -14.75
CA CYS A 174 -4.79 -3.06 -15.58
C CYS A 174 -3.47 -3.64 -15.07
N TYR A 175 -3.36 -3.99 -13.79
CA TYR A 175 -2.13 -4.55 -13.19
C TYR A 175 -1.43 -5.64 -14.05
N PRO A 176 -2.17 -6.58 -14.71
CA PRO A 176 -1.54 -7.61 -15.53
C PRO A 176 -0.64 -7.11 -16.66
N ILE A 177 -0.84 -5.89 -17.19
CA ILE A 177 0.07 -5.33 -18.21
C ILE A 177 1.45 -5.04 -17.64
N ARG A 178 1.51 -4.59 -16.38
CA ARG A 178 2.76 -4.36 -15.65
C ARG A 178 3.40 -5.68 -15.21
N GLY A 179 2.65 -6.53 -14.53
CA GLY A 179 3.18 -7.78 -14.00
C GLY A 179 3.63 -8.78 -15.05
N ASN A 180 2.87 -8.92 -16.15
CA ASN A 180 3.06 -9.99 -17.14
C ASN A 180 3.49 -9.50 -18.53
N GLY A 181 3.46 -8.19 -18.79
CA GLY A 181 3.71 -7.63 -20.13
C GLY A 181 5.04 -8.06 -20.73
N ALA A 182 6.12 -8.04 -19.92
CA ALA A 182 7.45 -8.43 -20.37
C ALA A 182 7.52 -9.91 -20.76
N VAL A 183 6.91 -10.79 -19.98
CA VAL A 183 6.87 -12.24 -20.24
C VAL A 183 6.12 -12.51 -21.55
N GLU A 184 4.92 -11.94 -21.70
CA GLU A 184 4.09 -12.20 -22.89
C GLU A 184 4.71 -11.60 -24.18
N ALA A 185 5.32 -10.42 -24.08
CA ALA A 185 6.06 -9.82 -25.20
C ALA A 185 7.29 -10.64 -25.58
N SER A 186 8.05 -11.12 -24.59
CA SER A 186 9.24 -11.94 -24.80
C SER A 186 8.93 -13.29 -25.45
N LYS A 187 7.83 -13.95 -25.06
CA LYS A 187 7.34 -15.20 -25.70
C LYS A 187 7.16 -15.05 -27.21
N LEU A 188 6.87 -13.83 -27.67
CA LEU A 188 6.69 -13.49 -29.09
C LEU A 188 7.95 -12.89 -29.74
N GLY A 189 9.09 -12.83 -29.01
CA GLY A 189 10.36 -12.36 -29.53
C GLY A 189 10.50 -10.82 -29.58
N ALA A 190 9.78 -10.08 -28.76
CA ALA A 190 9.98 -8.64 -28.59
C ALA A 190 11.38 -8.32 -28.05
N LYS A 191 11.93 -7.14 -28.43
CA LYS A 191 13.17 -6.61 -27.87
C LYS A 191 12.97 -5.97 -26.49
N ALA A 192 11.83 -5.35 -26.27
CA ALA A 192 11.44 -4.68 -25.03
C ALA A 192 9.94 -4.51 -24.97
N VAL A 193 9.42 -4.17 -23.79
CA VAL A 193 8.04 -3.76 -23.58
C VAL A 193 7.98 -2.42 -22.87
N ILE A 194 7.11 -1.55 -23.34
CA ILE A 194 6.69 -0.35 -22.65
C ILE A 194 5.19 -0.43 -22.38
N ILE A 195 4.75 0.06 -21.24
CA ILE A 195 3.34 0.11 -20.88
C ILE A 195 2.89 1.54 -20.64
N ARG A 196 1.60 1.81 -20.81
CA ARG A 196 0.96 2.98 -20.25
C ARG A 196 1.03 2.92 -18.74
N SER A 197 1.38 4.01 -18.07
CA SER A 197 1.33 4.12 -16.61
C SER A 197 -0.06 3.80 -16.06
N LEU A 198 -0.08 3.14 -14.89
CA LEU A 198 -1.30 2.76 -14.19
C LEU A 198 -1.76 3.91 -13.29
N GLY A 199 -2.25 4.97 -13.90
CA GLY A 199 -2.82 6.16 -13.29
C GLY A 199 -4.09 6.60 -14.00
N LEU A 200 -4.93 7.39 -13.33
CA LEU A 200 -6.16 7.96 -13.88
C LEU A 200 -5.93 9.35 -14.53
N PRO A 201 -5.08 10.24 -13.99
CA PRO A 201 -4.82 11.53 -14.60
C PRO A 201 -4.08 11.40 -15.93
N ILE A 202 -4.21 12.42 -16.77
CA ILE A 202 -3.39 12.56 -17.97
C ILE A 202 -2.31 13.59 -17.66
N ASP A 203 -1.14 13.10 -17.31
CA ASP A 203 0.00 13.90 -16.87
C ASP A 203 1.33 13.39 -17.41
N GLU A 204 2.42 14.03 -16.99
CA GLU A 204 3.77 13.73 -17.44
C GLU A 204 4.54 12.76 -16.52
N PHE A 205 3.91 12.27 -15.43
CA PHE A 205 4.56 11.38 -14.49
C PHE A 205 4.40 9.91 -14.90
N PRO A 206 5.49 9.20 -15.24
CA PRO A 206 5.43 7.75 -15.41
C PRO A 206 5.33 7.05 -14.05
N HIS A 207 4.52 6.00 -13.97
CA HIS A 207 4.33 5.19 -12.76
C HIS A 207 5.09 3.88 -12.89
N THR A 208 6.02 3.63 -11.97
CA THR A 208 6.77 2.38 -11.88
C THR A 208 5.94 1.27 -11.23
N GLY A 209 6.56 0.31 -10.62
CA GLY A 209 5.99 -0.79 -9.86
C GLY A 209 6.57 -2.14 -10.27
N SER A 210 6.39 -3.14 -9.42
CA SER A 210 7.00 -4.46 -9.63
C SER A 210 6.47 -5.18 -10.87
N MET A 211 7.39 -5.81 -11.56
CA MET A 211 7.14 -6.80 -12.61
C MET A 211 7.94 -8.08 -12.32
N HIS A 212 7.65 -9.15 -13.01
CA HIS A 212 8.38 -10.38 -12.83
C HIS A 212 8.77 -11.01 -14.18
N TYR A 213 9.79 -11.83 -14.13
CA TYR A 213 10.21 -12.70 -15.25
C TYR A 213 9.81 -14.15 -14.96
N GLU A 214 9.57 -14.92 -16.01
CA GLU A 214 9.29 -16.35 -15.94
C GLU A 214 10.54 -17.15 -16.30
N GLU A 215 10.85 -18.21 -15.54
CA GLU A 215 11.99 -19.08 -15.82
C GLU A 215 11.85 -19.71 -17.21
N GLY A 216 12.95 -19.75 -17.96
CA GLY A 216 12.99 -20.29 -19.33
C GLY A 216 12.51 -19.31 -20.42
N ILE A 217 11.97 -18.13 -20.05
CA ILE A 217 11.64 -17.07 -21.00
C ILE A 217 12.76 -16.01 -20.98
N PRO A 218 13.28 -15.57 -22.15
CA PRO A 218 14.30 -14.53 -22.19
C PRO A 218 13.85 -13.26 -21.50
N LYS A 219 14.68 -12.69 -20.64
CA LYS A 219 14.43 -11.40 -20.01
C LYS A 219 14.57 -10.28 -21.04
N ILE A 220 13.63 -9.35 -21.08
CA ILE A 220 13.68 -8.17 -21.93
C ILE A 220 13.44 -6.91 -21.05
N PRO A 221 14.01 -5.74 -21.43
CA PRO A 221 13.76 -4.48 -20.75
C PRO A 221 12.28 -4.14 -20.72
N ALA A 222 11.81 -3.62 -19.58
CA ALA A 222 10.42 -3.27 -19.34
C ALA A 222 10.31 -1.89 -18.65
N ALA A 223 9.47 -1.01 -19.18
CA ALA A 223 9.31 0.34 -18.67
C ALA A 223 7.84 0.82 -18.79
N ALA A 224 7.50 1.83 -18.01
CA ALA A 224 6.26 2.60 -18.15
C ALA A 224 6.54 3.98 -18.76
N ILE A 225 5.61 4.49 -19.54
CA ILE A 225 5.61 5.87 -20.02
C ILE A 225 4.46 6.65 -19.39
N SER A 226 4.59 7.96 -19.31
CA SER A 226 3.52 8.82 -18.80
C SER A 226 2.20 8.61 -19.56
N THR A 227 1.09 8.89 -18.90
CA THR A 227 -0.23 8.79 -19.53
C THR A 227 -0.37 9.80 -20.68
N LEU A 228 0.23 10.99 -20.53
CA LEU A 228 0.26 12.02 -21.58
C LEU A 228 1.02 11.54 -22.82
N ASP A 229 2.20 10.96 -22.65
CA ASP A 229 2.98 10.41 -23.75
C ASP A 229 2.30 9.19 -24.38
N ALA A 230 1.60 8.39 -23.59
CA ALA A 230 0.82 7.25 -24.08
C ALA A 230 -0.31 7.69 -25.02
N GLU A 231 -1.06 8.74 -24.67
CA GLU A 231 -2.09 9.33 -25.57
C GLU A 231 -1.45 9.83 -26.87
N LYS A 232 -0.39 10.63 -26.76
CA LYS A 232 0.35 11.15 -27.91
C LYS A 232 0.87 10.04 -28.83
N MET A 233 1.47 8.99 -28.28
CA MET A 233 1.97 7.87 -29.06
C MET A 233 0.84 7.10 -29.74
N ALA A 234 -0.32 6.94 -29.08
CA ALA A 234 -1.49 6.30 -29.68
C ALA A 234 -2.01 7.07 -30.91
N GLU A 235 -2.09 8.40 -30.80
CA GLU A 235 -2.48 9.25 -31.93
C GLU A 235 -1.49 9.15 -33.09
N LEU A 236 -0.20 9.23 -32.82
CA LEU A 236 0.87 9.10 -33.82
C LEU A 236 0.89 7.72 -34.50
N ALA A 237 0.64 6.65 -33.72
CA ALA A 237 0.55 5.30 -34.27
C ALA A 237 -0.68 5.14 -35.19
N LYS A 238 -1.86 5.66 -34.77
CA LYS A 238 -3.09 5.67 -35.57
C LYS A 238 -2.90 6.45 -36.89
N ALA A 239 -2.18 7.56 -36.83
CA ALA A 239 -1.82 8.35 -38.00
C ALA A 239 -0.72 7.72 -38.86
N LYS A 240 -0.15 6.59 -38.44
CA LYS A 240 1.00 5.92 -39.06
C LYS A 240 2.22 6.84 -39.20
N TYR A 241 2.40 7.76 -38.28
CA TYR A 241 3.46 8.76 -38.30
C TYR A 241 4.64 8.41 -37.37
N LEU A 242 4.43 7.49 -36.43
CA LEU A 242 5.48 6.94 -35.56
C LEU A 242 6.38 6.00 -36.35
N LYS A 243 7.72 6.16 -36.23
CA LYS A 243 8.70 5.36 -36.96
C LYS A 243 9.45 4.40 -36.04
N LYS A 244 10.09 4.93 -34.96
CA LYS A 244 10.86 4.15 -34.00
C LYS A 244 10.64 4.65 -32.59
N PHE A 245 10.87 3.77 -31.63
CA PHE A 245 11.08 4.10 -30.22
C PHE A 245 12.53 3.82 -29.84
N MET A 246 13.08 4.67 -28.99
CA MET A 246 14.45 4.56 -28.49
C MET A 246 14.41 4.75 -26.98
N MET A 247 15.15 3.90 -26.23
CA MET A 247 15.27 4.04 -24.78
C MET A 247 16.63 3.55 -24.29
N GLU A 248 17.06 4.10 -23.15
CA GLU A 248 18.24 3.68 -22.42
C GLU A 248 17.91 3.58 -20.94
N MET A 249 18.23 2.45 -20.32
CA MET A 249 17.99 2.13 -18.93
C MET A 249 19.19 1.38 -18.35
N ASP A 250 19.63 1.73 -17.14
CA ASP A 250 20.82 1.14 -16.47
C ASP A 250 20.46 0.24 -15.28
N CYS A 251 19.20 -0.18 -15.16
CA CYS A 251 18.72 -0.94 -14.02
C CYS A 251 19.34 -2.34 -13.92
N ARG A 252 19.58 -2.80 -12.68
CA ARG A 252 20.29 -4.03 -12.35
C ARG A 252 19.70 -4.73 -11.15
N ASN A 253 19.79 -6.07 -11.17
CA ASN A 253 19.48 -6.92 -10.04
C ASN A 253 20.78 -7.33 -9.34
N PHE A 254 20.78 -7.28 -8.01
CA PHE A 254 21.89 -7.67 -7.15
C PHE A 254 21.49 -8.87 -6.27
N PRO A 255 22.46 -9.52 -5.59
CA PRO A 255 22.13 -10.51 -4.56
C PRO A 255 21.26 -9.92 -3.46
N ASN A 256 20.39 -10.76 -2.89
CA ASN A 256 19.57 -10.39 -1.74
C ASN A 256 20.39 -9.76 -0.61
N GLN A 257 19.77 -8.85 0.14
CA GLN A 257 20.38 -8.12 1.24
C GLN A 257 19.68 -8.41 2.57
N PRO A 258 20.42 -8.46 3.69
CA PRO A 258 19.80 -8.43 5.03
C PRO A 258 19.03 -7.15 5.25
N SER A 259 17.87 -7.25 5.89
CA SER A 259 17.04 -6.12 6.25
C SER A 259 16.22 -6.44 7.52
N PHE A 260 15.28 -5.55 7.90
CA PHE A 260 14.49 -5.72 9.12
C PHE A 260 13.09 -5.14 8.98
N ASN A 261 12.11 -5.81 9.59
CA ASN A 261 10.88 -5.16 10.04
C ASN A 261 11.16 -4.41 11.34
N VAL A 262 10.47 -3.27 11.56
CA VAL A 262 10.56 -2.50 12.82
C VAL A 262 9.30 -2.71 13.63
N ILE A 263 9.43 -3.09 14.89
CA ILE A 263 8.30 -3.51 15.72
C ILE A 263 8.30 -2.73 17.04
N GLY A 264 7.11 -2.19 17.38
CA GLY A 264 6.88 -1.50 18.65
C GLY A 264 5.58 -1.97 19.30
N GLU A 265 5.55 -2.02 20.66
CA GLU A 265 4.44 -2.59 21.40
C GLU A 265 4.02 -1.74 22.60
N ILE A 266 2.72 -1.79 22.90
CA ILE A 266 2.15 -1.53 24.22
C ILE A 266 1.61 -2.87 24.75
N LYS A 267 2.16 -3.35 25.88
CA LYS A 267 1.79 -4.65 26.43
C LYS A 267 0.41 -4.63 27.05
N GLY A 268 -0.38 -5.64 26.71
CA GLY A 268 -1.68 -5.91 27.29
C GLY A 268 -1.62 -6.83 28.52
N LYS A 269 -2.75 -6.99 29.18
CA LYS A 269 -2.91 -7.95 30.29
C LYS A 269 -2.73 -9.39 29.79
N LYS A 270 -3.25 -9.72 28.62
CA LYS A 270 -3.05 -10.98 27.89
C LYS A 270 -1.86 -10.82 26.96
N SER A 271 -0.64 -10.87 27.48
CA SER A 271 0.57 -10.44 26.76
C SER A 271 0.96 -11.32 25.56
N ASN A 272 0.44 -12.54 25.44
CA ASN A 272 0.67 -13.46 24.33
C ASN A 272 -0.42 -13.38 23.24
N GLU A 273 -1.52 -12.65 23.48
CA GLU A 273 -2.54 -12.36 22.47
C GLU A 273 -2.28 -10.98 21.88
N VAL A 274 -2.13 -10.91 20.56
CA VAL A 274 -1.66 -9.71 19.85
C VAL A 274 -2.71 -9.20 18.87
N ILE A 275 -2.96 -7.91 18.92
CA ILE A 275 -3.61 -7.12 17.87
C ILE A 275 -2.51 -6.28 17.22
N SER A 276 -2.17 -6.58 15.97
CA SER A 276 -1.17 -5.83 15.22
C SER A 276 -1.81 -4.80 14.29
N MET A 277 -1.06 -3.74 13.98
CA MET A 277 -1.38 -2.77 12.95
C MET A 277 -0.10 -2.38 12.24
N GLY A 278 -0.17 -2.00 10.96
CA GLY A 278 1.02 -1.63 10.21
C GLY A 278 0.74 -1.19 8.78
N GLY A 279 1.81 -1.00 8.08
CA GLY A 279 1.95 -0.74 6.67
C GLY A 279 3.41 -0.97 6.29
N HIS A 280 3.80 -0.71 5.03
CA HIS A 280 5.17 -0.98 4.61
C HIS A 280 6.09 0.24 4.73
N LEU A 281 7.32 -0.02 5.12
CA LEU A 281 8.33 1.00 5.37
C LEU A 281 9.08 1.39 4.09
N ASP A 282 9.27 0.44 3.18
CA ASP A 282 9.86 0.72 1.88
C ASP A 282 8.92 1.53 0.98
N SER A 283 9.46 2.09 -0.06
CA SER A 283 8.74 2.76 -1.14
C SER A 283 9.50 2.55 -2.43
N TRP A 284 8.86 2.83 -3.57
CA TRP A 284 9.61 2.93 -4.82
C TRP A 284 10.66 4.05 -4.75
N ASP A 285 11.62 3.96 -5.64
CA ASP A 285 12.73 4.91 -5.82
C ASP A 285 12.33 6.13 -6.67
N GLN A 286 11.05 6.24 -7.02
CA GLN A 286 10.42 7.41 -7.60
C GLN A 286 9.62 8.15 -6.52
N GLY A 287 9.69 9.47 -6.47
CA GLY A 287 9.03 10.26 -5.44
C GLY A 287 9.67 10.12 -4.06
N GLU A 288 8.87 10.26 -3.01
CA GLU A 288 9.29 10.17 -1.60
C GLU A 288 8.51 9.08 -0.84
N GLY A 289 7.58 8.36 -1.50
CA GLY A 289 6.71 7.39 -0.88
C GLY A 289 5.89 7.98 0.26
N ALA A 290 5.26 9.14 0.00
CA ALA A 290 4.52 9.87 1.02
C ALA A 290 3.13 9.28 1.27
N HIS A 291 2.41 8.95 0.20
CA HIS A 291 1.15 8.22 0.29
C HIS A 291 1.37 6.70 0.32
N ASP A 292 2.39 6.21 -0.39
CA ASP A 292 2.69 4.80 -0.59
C ASP A 292 4.07 4.42 -0.02
N ASP A 293 4.21 3.96 1.24
CA ASP A 293 3.18 3.91 2.28
C ASP A 293 3.61 4.69 3.53
N GLY A 294 4.31 5.82 3.35
CA GLY A 294 4.67 6.70 4.47
C GLY A 294 3.47 7.11 5.30
N ALA A 295 2.32 7.37 4.64
CA ALA A 295 1.08 7.72 5.33
C ALA A 295 0.57 6.59 6.23
N GLY A 296 0.55 5.35 5.76
CA GLY A 296 0.10 4.21 6.56
C GLY A 296 1.02 3.92 7.74
N ILE A 297 2.33 4.03 7.52
CA ILE A 297 3.35 3.92 8.58
C ILE A 297 3.05 4.90 9.71
N VAL A 298 2.89 6.20 9.40
CA VAL A 298 2.68 7.21 10.44
C VAL A 298 1.28 7.17 11.02
N HIS A 299 0.27 6.71 10.29
CA HIS A 299 -1.06 6.44 10.82
C HIS A 299 -0.99 5.43 11.99
N CYS A 300 -0.32 4.31 11.77
CA CYS A 300 -0.21 3.23 12.76
C CYS A 300 0.69 3.63 13.94
N LEU A 301 1.80 4.34 13.68
CA LEU A 301 2.69 4.89 14.70
C LEU A 301 1.94 5.84 15.63
N GLU A 302 1.23 6.79 15.04
CA GLU A 302 0.47 7.81 15.77
C GLU A 302 -0.71 7.20 16.52
N ALA A 303 -1.39 6.20 15.95
CA ALA A 303 -2.47 5.50 16.62
C ALA A 303 -1.99 4.88 17.94
N LEU A 304 -0.84 4.22 17.93
CA LEU A 304 -0.27 3.63 19.14
C LEU A 304 0.21 4.72 20.13
N ARG A 305 0.83 5.83 19.61
CA ARG A 305 1.22 6.97 20.43
C ARG A 305 0.02 7.61 21.15
N ILE A 306 -1.10 7.82 20.45
CA ILE A 306 -2.32 8.39 21.01
C ILE A 306 -2.83 7.52 22.16
N LEU A 307 -2.98 6.21 21.96
CA LEU A 307 -3.43 5.29 22.99
C LEU A 307 -2.51 5.29 24.22
N LYS A 308 -1.19 5.34 24.00
CA LYS A 308 -0.19 5.46 25.08
C LYS A 308 -0.34 6.79 25.84
N THR A 309 -0.46 7.91 25.14
CA THR A 309 -0.63 9.26 25.72
C THR A 309 -1.91 9.37 26.55
N LEU A 310 -3.00 8.77 26.07
CA LEU A 310 -4.27 8.71 26.80
C LEU A 310 -4.26 7.70 27.95
N LYS A 311 -3.12 7.02 28.19
CA LYS A 311 -2.90 6.04 29.25
C LYS A 311 -3.88 4.86 29.15
N TYR A 312 -4.26 4.48 27.93
CA TYR A 312 -5.08 3.31 27.70
C TYR A 312 -4.36 2.06 28.22
N LYS A 313 -5.09 1.17 28.87
CA LYS A 313 -4.57 -0.09 29.41
C LYS A 313 -5.20 -1.24 28.63
N PRO A 314 -4.53 -1.75 27.58
CA PRO A 314 -5.12 -2.73 26.69
C PRO A 314 -5.26 -4.10 27.36
N GLN A 315 -6.23 -4.89 26.89
CA GLN A 315 -6.38 -6.30 27.28
C GLN A 315 -5.34 -7.16 26.52
N HIS A 316 -5.20 -6.91 25.21
CA HIS A 316 -4.26 -7.61 24.34
C HIS A 316 -3.04 -6.74 24.09
N THR A 317 -1.91 -7.33 23.72
CA THR A 317 -0.75 -6.56 23.27
C THR A 317 -1.09 -5.85 21.96
N LEU A 318 -0.97 -4.51 21.96
CA LEU A 318 -1.11 -3.71 20.75
C LEU A 318 0.27 -3.53 20.13
N ARG A 319 0.42 -3.93 18.88
CA ARG A 319 1.70 -3.94 18.16
C ARG A 319 1.60 -3.13 16.89
N VAL A 320 2.56 -2.24 16.66
CA VAL A 320 2.80 -1.62 15.36
C VAL A 320 3.96 -2.33 14.68
N VAL A 321 3.79 -2.63 13.39
CA VAL A 321 4.81 -3.24 12.55
C VAL A 321 5.02 -2.38 11.31
N PHE A 322 6.25 -1.97 11.06
CA PHE A 322 6.67 -1.41 9.79
C PHE A 322 7.27 -2.54 8.99
N PHE A 323 6.53 -3.03 8.03
CA PHE A 323 6.96 -4.12 7.15
C PHE A 323 7.97 -3.59 6.13
N MET A 324 8.95 -4.40 5.78
CA MET A 324 9.93 -4.04 4.75
C MET A 324 9.76 -4.96 3.55
N ASN A 325 9.87 -4.40 2.34
CA ASN A 325 9.80 -5.13 1.08
C ASN A 325 8.39 -5.56 0.65
N GLU A 326 7.39 -4.70 0.82
CA GLU A 326 6.09 -4.91 0.20
C GLU A 326 6.19 -4.75 -1.32
N GLU A 327 6.81 -3.66 -1.77
CA GLU A 327 6.84 -3.15 -3.14
C GLU A 327 7.38 -4.15 -4.18
N ASN A 328 8.36 -4.95 -3.79
CA ASN A 328 9.00 -5.87 -4.74
C ASN A 328 9.27 -7.27 -4.19
N GLY A 329 8.44 -7.75 -3.23
CA GLY A 329 8.64 -9.11 -2.73
C GLY A 329 7.73 -9.59 -1.61
N ASN A 330 7.24 -8.70 -0.76
CA ASN A 330 6.47 -9.01 0.46
C ASN A 330 7.20 -9.98 1.42
N MET A 331 8.53 -9.81 1.55
CA MET A 331 9.32 -10.65 2.45
C MET A 331 9.09 -10.28 3.91
N GLY A 332 8.79 -8.99 4.19
CA GLY A 332 8.45 -8.51 5.52
C GLY A 332 7.25 -9.23 6.12
N GLY A 333 6.11 -9.18 5.44
CA GLY A 333 4.89 -9.83 5.88
C GLY A 333 5.00 -11.36 5.98
N LYS A 334 5.59 -11.99 4.97
CA LYS A 334 5.82 -13.46 4.94
C LYS A 334 6.69 -13.94 6.11
N THR A 335 7.83 -13.28 6.31
CA THR A 335 8.76 -13.66 7.38
C THR A 335 8.19 -13.33 8.76
N TYR A 336 7.47 -12.20 8.88
CA TYR A 336 6.79 -11.85 10.12
C TYR A 336 5.80 -12.94 10.56
N ALA A 337 4.92 -13.39 9.66
CA ALA A 337 3.91 -14.40 9.96
C ALA A 337 4.53 -15.71 10.52
N THR A 338 5.55 -16.25 9.86
CA THR A 338 6.24 -17.46 10.30
C THR A 338 7.02 -17.23 11.59
N TRP A 339 7.63 -16.06 11.75
CA TRP A 339 8.41 -15.72 12.93
C TRP A 339 7.54 -15.62 14.20
N VAL A 340 6.39 -14.92 14.14
CA VAL A 340 5.49 -14.79 15.31
C VAL A 340 4.89 -16.13 15.70
N LYS A 341 4.60 -17.00 14.72
CA LYS A 341 4.19 -18.38 14.98
C LYS A 341 5.25 -19.16 15.74
N SER A 342 6.51 -19.03 15.33
CA SER A 342 7.64 -19.71 15.97
C SER A 342 7.87 -19.25 17.44
N LYS A 343 7.44 -18.02 17.77
CA LYS A 343 7.49 -17.48 19.14
C LYS A 343 6.35 -17.95 20.04
N GLY A 344 5.38 -18.69 19.49
CA GLY A 344 4.20 -19.14 20.22
C GLY A 344 3.22 -18.03 20.55
N GLU A 345 3.29 -16.91 19.84
CA GLU A 345 2.33 -15.81 19.95
C GLU A 345 0.99 -16.20 19.32
N LYS A 346 -0.09 -15.57 19.79
CA LYS A 346 -1.43 -15.75 19.25
C LYS A 346 -1.89 -14.43 18.64
N HIS A 347 -1.76 -14.29 17.33
CA HIS A 347 -2.33 -13.16 16.60
C HIS A 347 -3.84 -13.36 16.43
N ILE A 348 -4.62 -12.46 17.02
CA ILE A 348 -6.10 -12.52 17.00
C ILE A 348 -6.69 -11.58 15.96
N ALA A 349 -6.01 -10.47 15.70
CA ALA A 349 -6.37 -9.51 14.67
C ALA A 349 -5.15 -8.77 14.13
N ALA A 350 -5.27 -8.28 12.89
CA ALA A 350 -4.32 -7.36 12.29
C ALA A 350 -5.06 -6.30 11.47
N LEU A 351 -4.51 -5.07 11.41
CA LEU A 351 -5.04 -3.96 10.63
C LEU A 351 -3.92 -3.40 9.76
N GLU A 352 -4.20 -3.18 8.47
CA GLU A 352 -3.26 -2.56 7.54
C GLU A 352 -3.79 -1.22 7.05
N SER A 353 -2.88 -0.26 6.92
CA SER A 353 -3.10 1.04 6.32
C SER A 353 -2.11 1.21 5.17
N ASP A 354 -2.58 0.99 3.95
CA ASP A 354 -1.81 1.06 2.70
C ASP A 354 -2.73 1.49 1.54
N ARG A 355 -3.27 2.71 1.68
CA ARG A 355 -4.13 3.35 0.66
C ARG A 355 -4.01 4.87 0.68
N GLY A 356 -2.88 5.38 1.19
CA GLY A 356 -2.57 6.80 1.27
C GLY A 356 -3.18 7.57 2.43
N GLY A 357 -2.72 8.80 2.60
CA GLY A 357 -3.10 9.71 3.68
C GLY A 357 -4.31 10.60 3.38
N PHE A 358 -5.34 10.05 2.74
CA PHE A 358 -6.57 10.78 2.36
C PHE A 358 -7.63 10.72 3.44
N THR A 359 -8.72 11.48 3.25
CA THR A 359 -9.85 11.55 4.21
C THR A 359 -10.37 10.13 4.56
N PRO A 360 -10.43 9.75 5.85
CA PRO A 360 -10.98 8.47 6.27
C PRO A 360 -12.42 8.26 5.80
N ARG A 361 -12.75 7.05 5.34
CA ARG A 361 -14.10 6.67 4.92
C ARG A 361 -14.64 5.44 5.66
N GLY A 362 -13.78 4.59 6.20
CA GLY A 362 -14.21 3.39 6.91
C GLY A 362 -13.17 2.32 7.04
N PHE A 363 -13.65 1.08 7.15
CA PHE A 363 -12.81 -0.10 7.29
C PHE A 363 -13.42 -1.31 6.57
N GLY A 364 -12.53 -2.19 6.09
CA GLY A 364 -12.88 -3.55 5.68
C GLY A 364 -12.60 -4.55 6.80
N CYS A 365 -13.33 -5.67 6.81
CA CYS A 365 -13.14 -6.76 7.77
C CYS A 365 -13.20 -8.12 7.06
N ASP A 366 -12.08 -8.83 7.07
CA ASP A 366 -11.95 -10.20 6.56
C ASP A 366 -11.82 -11.18 7.74
N GLY A 367 -12.94 -11.55 8.29
CA GLY A 367 -13.06 -12.43 9.45
C GLY A 367 -14.34 -13.26 9.45
N LYS A 368 -14.55 -13.98 10.56
CA LYS A 368 -15.78 -14.75 10.78
C LYS A 368 -17.02 -13.86 10.80
N ASP A 369 -18.15 -14.37 10.35
CA ASP A 369 -19.43 -13.63 10.33
C ASP A 369 -19.83 -13.10 11.71
N SER A 370 -19.47 -13.80 12.79
CA SER A 370 -19.73 -13.33 14.17
C SER A 370 -18.94 -12.06 14.48
N VAL A 371 -17.66 -11.98 14.09
CA VAL A 371 -16.83 -10.77 14.27
C VAL A 371 -17.32 -9.66 13.37
N PHE A 372 -17.65 -9.97 12.11
CA PHE A 372 -18.18 -8.98 11.17
C PHE A 372 -19.48 -8.32 11.67
N LYS A 373 -20.39 -9.07 12.29
CA LYS A 373 -21.61 -8.52 12.89
C LYS A 373 -21.34 -7.52 14.03
N GLU A 374 -20.34 -7.78 14.87
CA GLU A 374 -19.95 -6.84 15.93
C GLU A 374 -19.19 -5.64 15.37
N PHE A 375 -18.32 -5.86 14.36
CA PHE A 375 -17.60 -4.81 13.65
C PHE A 375 -18.54 -3.76 13.04
N VAL A 376 -19.58 -4.18 12.33
CA VAL A 376 -20.54 -3.23 11.71
C VAL A 376 -21.26 -2.37 12.75
N LYS A 377 -21.47 -2.85 13.99
CA LYS A 377 -22.06 -2.03 15.05
C LYS A 377 -21.17 -0.84 15.45
N CYS A 378 -19.86 -0.92 15.21
CA CYS A 378 -18.95 0.19 15.49
C CYS A 378 -19.25 1.43 14.63
N GLU A 379 -19.92 1.27 13.48
CA GLU A 379 -20.30 2.38 12.59
C GLU A 379 -20.99 3.52 13.35
N GLU A 380 -21.90 3.21 14.29
CA GLU A 380 -22.63 4.21 15.05
C GLU A 380 -21.69 5.18 15.83
N LEU A 381 -20.56 4.67 16.32
CA LEU A 381 -19.57 5.47 17.03
C LEU A 381 -18.73 6.35 16.09
N PHE A 382 -18.62 5.94 14.82
CA PHE A 382 -17.84 6.65 13.82
C PHE A 382 -18.65 7.63 12.95
N LYS A 383 -19.98 7.59 12.99
CA LYS A 383 -20.85 8.55 12.27
C LYS A 383 -20.48 10.02 12.51
N PRO A 384 -20.16 10.47 13.75
CA PRO A 384 -19.74 11.85 13.99
C PRO A 384 -18.43 12.26 13.31
N TYR A 385 -17.68 11.29 12.78
CA TYR A 385 -16.38 11.46 12.12
C TYR A 385 -16.44 11.16 10.64
N ASP A 386 -17.65 10.99 10.07
CA ASP A 386 -17.91 10.77 8.64
C ASP A 386 -17.34 9.46 8.06
N LEU A 387 -17.18 8.42 8.88
CA LEU A 387 -16.84 7.08 8.41
C LEU A 387 -18.12 6.27 8.19
N HIS A 388 -18.34 5.85 6.94
CA HIS A 388 -19.58 5.22 6.49
C HIS A 388 -19.38 3.97 5.62
N ILE A 389 -18.12 3.56 5.38
CA ILE A 389 -17.80 2.33 4.63
C ILE A 389 -17.45 1.23 5.63
N TRP A 390 -18.28 0.18 5.68
CA TRP A 390 -18.14 -0.98 6.55
C TRP A 390 -18.39 -2.23 5.75
N GLU A 391 -17.33 -2.81 5.17
CA GLU A 391 -17.48 -3.87 4.18
C GLU A 391 -16.75 -5.17 4.57
N LYS A 392 -17.17 -6.28 3.94
CA LYS A 392 -16.46 -7.56 4.05
C LYS A 392 -15.20 -7.55 3.18
N GLY A 393 -14.11 -8.13 3.70
CA GLY A 393 -12.83 -8.20 3.03
C GLY A 393 -11.90 -7.06 3.43
N GLY A 394 -10.88 -6.79 2.64
CA GLY A 394 -10.01 -5.63 2.83
C GLY A 394 -8.94 -5.81 3.91
N GLY A 395 -8.42 -7.03 4.11
CA GLY A 395 -7.08 -7.18 4.69
C GLY A 395 -6.05 -6.43 3.82
N GLY A 396 -4.79 -6.67 4.01
CA GLY A 396 -3.75 -6.06 3.18
C GLY A 396 -2.70 -7.08 2.76
N VAL A 397 -1.73 -6.60 1.99
CA VAL A 397 -0.67 -7.44 1.40
C VAL A 397 0.32 -7.88 2.49
N ASP A 398 0.66 -6.99 3.42
CA ASP A 398 1.62 -7.26 4.48
C ASP A 398 1.07 -8.18 5.57
N ILE A 399 -0.18 -7.98 5.96
CA ILE A 399 -0.82 -8.80 7.01
C ILE A 399 -1.47 -10.07 6.47
N GLY A 400 -1.68 -10.16 5.16
CA GLY A 400 -2.29 -11.32 4.50
C GLY A 400 -1.61 -12.65 4.86
N PRO A 401 -0.28 -12.76 4.89
CA PRO A 401 0.44 -13.97 5.27
C PRO A 401 0.11 -14.51 6.66
N LEU A 402 -0.37 -13.68 7.58
CA LEU A 402 -0.79 -14.14 8.91
C LEU A 402 -1.92 -15.18 8.86
N LYS A 403 -2.78 -15.16 7.85
CA LYS A 403 -3.83 -16.18 7.68
C LYS A 403 -3.29 -17.59 7.46
N ASN A 404 -2.12 -17.72 6.86
CA ASN A 404 -1.49 -19.02 6.66
C ASN A 404 -1.08 -19.68 7.99
N GLU A 405 -0.68 -18.86 8.96
CA GLU A 405 -0.21 -19.31 10.27
C GLU A 405 -1.31 -19.29 11.34
N PHE A 406 -2.28 -18.39 11.19
CA PHE A 406 -3.42 -18.19 12.09
C PHE A 406 -4.73 -18.15 11.30
N PRO A 407 -5.29 -19.31 10.90
CA PRO A 407 -6.47 -19.36 10.01
C PRO A 407 -7.72 -18.65 10.55
N ASP A 408 -7.80 -18.50 11.88
CA ASP A 408 -8.92 -17.84 12.57
C ASP A 408 -8.72 -16.32 12.79
N ILE A 409 -7.57 -15.76 12.39
CA ILE A 409 -7.30 -14.34 12.53
C ILE A 409 -8.30 -13.49 11.74
N THR A 410 -8.68 -12.34 12.28
CA THR A 410 -9.44 -11.35 11.54
C THR A 410 -8.50 -10.26 11.01
N LEU A 411 -8.56 -10.01 9.71
CA LEU A 411 -7.79 -8.94 9.08
C LEU A 411 -8.69 -7.74 8.80
N PHE A 412 -8.19 -6.55 9.09
CA PHE A 412 -8.86 -5.29 8.82
C PHE A 412 -8.03 -4.45 7.85
N GLY A 413 -8.70 -3.73 6.96
CA GLY A 413 -8.08 -2.75 6.09
C GLY A 413 -8.66 -1.36 6.36
N PHE A 414 -7.81 -0.36 6.54
CA PHE A 414 -8.24 1.03 6.60
C PHE A 414 -8.65 1.51 5.20
N ILE A 415 -9.79 2.19 5.10
CA ILE A 415 -10.34 2.68 3.83
C ILE A 415 -10.44 4.21 3.89
N PRO A 416 -9.47 4.95 3.31
CA PRO A 416 -9.62 6.37 3.03
C PRO A 416 -10.34 6.60 1.70
N ASP A 417 -10.55 7.87 1.34
CA ASP A 417 -10.99 8.27 0.02
C ASP A 417 -9.92 7.90 -1.03
N SER A 418 -10.25 7.01 -1.95
CA SER A 418 -9.29 6.44 -2.90
C SER A 418 -9.23 7.18 -4.25
N GLN A 419 -10.02 8.27 -4.44
CA GLN A 419 -10.18 8.89 -5.75
C GLN A 419 -8.88 9.47 -6.30
N ARG A 420 -7.95 9.87 -5.42
CA ARG A 420 -6.68 10.49 -5.78
C ARG A 420 -5.45 9.60 -5.54
N TYR A 421 -5.60 8.39 -5.00
CA TYR A 421 -4.46 7.52 -4.69
C TYR A 421 -3.62 7.23 -5.93
N PHE A 422 -4.26 6.87 -7.04
CA PHE A 422 -3.58 6.56 -8.30
C PHE A 422 -3.14 7.80 -9.11
N ASP A 423 -3.27 9.01 -8.55
CA ASP A 423 -2.61 10.20 -9.08
C ASP A 423 -1.12 10.25 -8.64
N PHE A 424 -0.79 9.57 -7.53
CA PHE A 424 0.54 9.61 -6.91
C PHE A 424 1.24 8.26 -6.85
N HIS A 425 0.47 7.18 -6.71
CA HIS A 425 0.95 5.82 -6.51
C HIS A 425 2.06 5.44 -7.49
N HIS A 426 3.27 5.15 -6.98
CA HIS A 426 4.45 4.74 -7.74
C HIS A 426 5.03 5.79 -8.72
N ALA A 427 4.80 7.07 -8.48
CA ALA A 427 5.26 8.16 -9.35
C ALA A 427 6.11 9.19 -8.60
N ASP A 428 6.89 9.98 -9.34
CA ASP A 428 7.68 11.11 -8.77
C ASP A 428 6.82 12.15 -8.05
N SER A 429 5.51 12.17 -8.33
CA SER A 429 4.54 13.05 -7.67
C SER A 429 4.12 12.58 -6.29
N ASP A 430 4.52 11.38 -5.83
CA ASP A 430 4.26 10.92 -4.45
C ASP A 430 5.24 11.55 -3.45
N VAL A 431 5.00 12.81 -3.14
CA VAL A 431 5.83 13.65 -2.27
C VAL A 431 5.04 14.20 -1.09
N PHE A 432 5.74 14.55 -0.03
CA PHE A 432 5.16 15.08 1.21
C PHE A 432 4.21 16.27 1.00
N GLU A 433 4.51 17.16 0.04
CA GLU A 433 3.70 18.33 -0.28
C GLU A 433 2.28 18.00 -0.75
N ASN A 434 2.07 16.79 -1.25
CA ASN A 434 0.76 16.31 -1.71
C ASN A 434 -0.09 15.71 -0.57
N VAL A 435 0.46 15.59 0.65
CA VAL A 435 -0.27 15.05 1.81
C VAL A 435 -0.91 16.17 2.61
N ASN A 436 -2.22 16.06 2.83
CA ASN A 436 -2.95 17.01 3.67
C ASN A 436 -2.80 16.63 5.15
N LYS A 437 -2.22 17.56 5.96
CA LYS A 437 -2.01 17.35 7.39
C LYS A 437 -3.27 16.88 8.13
N ARG A 438 -4.40 17.55 7.88
CA ARG A 438 -5.64 17.23 8.61
C ARG A 438 -6.19 15.86 8.25
N GLU A 439 -6.16 15.49 6.98
CA GLU A 439 -6.61 14.17 6.52
C GLU A 439 -5.75 13.07 7.13
N LEU A 440 -4.43 13.24 7.13
CA LEU A 440 -3.48 12.31 7.74
C LEU A 440 -3.75 12.11 9.25
N GLU A 441 -3.94 13.20 9.99
CA GLU A 441 -4.23 13.11 11.43
C GLU A 441 -5.61 12.50 11.73
N LEU A 442 -6.60 12.73 10.85
CA LEU A 442 -7.91 12.04 10.94
C LEU A 442 -7.77 10.54 10.68
N GLY A 443 -6.90 10.12 9.75
CA GLY A 443 -6.60 8.71 9.50
C GLY A 443 -6.02 8.03 10.75
N ALA A 444 -5.03 8.64 11.37
CA ALA A 444 -4.45 8.14 12.61
C ALA A 444 -5.48 8.03 13.75
N ALA A 445 -6.37 9.03 13.88
CA ALA A 445 -7.46 9.01 14.87
C ALA A 445 -8.46 7.87 14.60
N ALA A 446 -8.81 7.65 13.33
CA ALA A 446 -9.71 6.56 12.93
C ALA A 446 -9.12 5.19 13.30
N ILE A 447 -7.84 4.96 12.95
CA ILE A 447 -7.15 3.70 13.27
C ILE A 447 -7.00 3.51 14.79
N ALA A 448 -6.60 4.55 15.55
CA ALA A 448 -6.52 4.48 17.01
C ALA A 448 -7.87 4.12 17.64
N SER A 449 -8.97 4.70 17.12
CA SER A 449 -10.33 4.42 17.58
C SER A 449 -10.74 2.99 17.25
N MET A 450 -10.43 2.50 16.03
CA MET A 450 -10.76 1.14 15.63
C MET A 450 -9.98 0.11 16.47
N VAL A 451 -8.68 0.31 16.67
CA VAL A 451 -7.85 -0.58 17.51
C VAL A 451 -8.32 -0.60 18.97
N TYR A 452 -8.72 0.56 19.52
CA TYR A 452 -9.36 0.62 20.83
C TYR A 452 -10.63 -0.24 20.91
N LEU A 453 -11.50 -0.16 19.89
CA LEU A 453 -12.74 -0.95 19.86
C LEU A 453 -12.47 -2.44 19.61
N MET A 454 -11.47 -2.77 18.81
CA MET A 454 -11.02 -4.15 18.61
C MET A 454 -10.60 -4.77 19.94
N ASP A 455 -9.72 -4.11 20.68
CA ASP A 455 -9.20 -4.58 21.96
C ASP A 455 -10.30 -4.70 23.04
N LYS A 456 -11.28 -3.81 23.00
CA LYS A 456 -12.29 -3.74 24.04
C LYS A 456 -13.54 -4.58 23.78
N HIS A 457 -13.96 -4.74 22.51
CA HIS A 457 -15.26 -5.29 22.16
C HIS A 457 -15.25 -6.46 21.17
N LEU A 458 -14.31 -6.51 20.22
CA LEU A 458 -14.36 -7.51 19.16
C LEU A 458 -13.69 -8.83 19.53
N PHE A 459 -12.73 -8.81 20.48
CA PHE A 459 -11.95 -9.98 20.85
C PHE A 459 -11.94 -10.14 22.38
N HIS A 460 -12.71 -11.12 22.90
CA HIS A 460 -12.89 -11.38 24.32
C HIS A 460 -12.16 -12.64 24.79
#